data_f8ca8f5528b0d959f9659d80e950c9e3
#
_entry.id   f8ca8f5528b0d959f9659d80e950c9e3
#
_cell.length_a   1.000
_cell.length_b   1.000
_cell.length_c   1.000
_cell.angle_alpha   90.00
_cell.angle_beta   90.00
_cell.angle_gamma   90.00
#
_symmetry.space_group_name_H-M   'P 1'
#
loop_
_entity.id
_entity.type
_entity.pdbx_description
1 polymer ?
#
loop_
_entity_poly.entity_id
_entity_poly.type
_entity_poly.pdbx_seq_one_letter_code
_entity_poly.pdbx_strand_id
1 'polypeptide(L)'
;GLLARRAESLREIVSEVEAAGGRALALPADVKDARAVRAAADQLRERFERVDVLVANAGIAGTTDARDLQPDEVANVINVNVLGAVNSVTAVLPEMVERKEGQLVVISSLAAYRGLPKSAAYCASKAAVSAFFESLRVDLKSSGVDVSIIHPGFIKTPLTAGREAQMPYLMELDDAVRKIISAIEKRKKVYAFPWQLASIVRAAMLMPVPLYDRIISKRSYRE
;
A
#
# COMPACT_ATOMS: atom_id res chain seq x y z
N GLY A 1 -1.28 7.97 14.58
CA GLY A 1 0.06 8.34 14.11
C GLY A 1 0.13 8.49 12.61
N LEU A 2 0.78 9.53 12.15
CA LEU A 2 0.98 9.83 10.74
C LEU A 2 2.49 9.84 10.45
N LEU A 3 2.99 8.82 9.73
CA LEU A 3 4.40 8.70 9.41
C LEU A 3 4.64 8.99 7.93
N ALA A 4 5.43 10.01 7.62
CA ALA A 4 5.89 10.36 6.29
C ALA A 4 7.12 11.28 6.37
N ARG A 5 7.80 11.51 5.23
CA ARG A 5 9.01 12.36 5.19
C ARG A 5 8.74 13.86 5.33
N ARG A 6 7.58 14.34 4.86
CA ARG A 6 7.24 15.77 4.81
C ARG A 6 6.56 16.21 6.09
N ALA A 7 7.33 16.82 7.00
CA ALA A 7 6.85 17.29 8.29
C ALA A 7 5.70 18.31 8.18
N GLU A 8 5.76 19.24 7.20
CA GLU A 8 4.71 20.26 6.99
C GLU A 8 3.36 19.60 6.68
N SER A 9 3.33 18.73 5.67
CA SER A 9 2.09 18.03 5.30
C SER A 9 1.52 17.18 6.44
N LEU A 10 2.39 16.65 7.31
CA LEU A 10 1.94 15.92 8.50
C LEU A 10 1.28 16.86 9.51
N ARG A 11 1.83 18.06 9.73
CA ARG A 11 1.26 19.05 10.65
C ARG A 11 -0.11 19.55 10.17
N GLU A 12 -0.27 19.78 8.86
CA GLU A 12 -1.55 20.14 8.27
C GLU A 12 -2.61 19.09 8.57
N ILE A 13 -2.32 17.80 8.32
CA ILE A 13 -3.26 16.71 8.58
C ILE A 13 -3.54 16.57 10.10
N VAL A 14 -2.53 16.74 10.96
CA VAL A 14 -2.73 16.74 12.43
C VAL A 14 -3.72 17.82 12.81
N SER A 15 -3.55 19.04 12.31
CA SER A 15 -4.46 20.15 12.59
C SER A 15 -5.90 19.88 12.12
N GLU A 16 -6.07 19.26 10.95
CA GLU A 16 -7.40 18.85 10.45
C GLU A 16 -8.05 17.81 11.36
N VAL A 17 -7.29 16.78 11.79
CA VAL A 17 -7.79 15.74 12.70
C VAL A 17 -8.20 16.33 14.05
N GLU A 18 -7.38 17.23 14.61
CA GLU A 18 -7.66 17.87 15.88
C GLU A 18 -8.85 18.83 15.80
N ALA A 19 -8.99 19.57 14.70
CA ALA A 19 -10.16 20.41 14.43
C ALA A 19 -11.46 19.60 14.33
N ALA A 20 -11.36 18.34 13.89
CA ALA A 20 -12.48 17.39 13.85
C ALA A 20 -12.72 16.67 15.21
N GLY A 21 -12.01 17.05 16.29
CA GLY A 21 -12.13 16.46 17.62
C GLY A 21 -11.35 15.16 17.82
N GLY A 22 -10.53 14.77 16.86
CA GLY A 22 -9.65 13.61 16.96
C GLY A 22 -8.32 13.92 17.66
N ARG A 23 -7.47 12.91 17.76
CA ARG A 23 -6.10 13.06 18.29
C ARG A 23 -5.12 12.51 17.26
N ALA A 24 -4.07 13.23 16.92
CA ALA A 24 -3.07 12.80 15.96
C ALA A 24 -1.64 13.14 16.46
N LEU A 25 -0.66 12.44 15.89
CA LEU A 25 0.76 12.68 16.11
C LEU A 25 1.50 12.62 14.78
N ALA A 26 2.21 13.70 14.45
CA ALA A 26 3.10 13.75 13.30
C ALA A 26 4.44 13.09 13.63
N LEU A 27 4.86 12.14 12.79
CA LEU A 27 6.07 11.34 12.95
C LEU A 27 6.93 11.45 11.67
N PRO A 28 7.70 12.54 11.51
CA PRO A 28 8.53 12.72 10.32
C PRO A 28 9.63 11.65 10.25
N ALA A 29 9.51 10.70 9.31
CA ALA A 29 10.48 9.64 9.10
C ALA A 29 10.42 9.11 7.66
N ASP A 30 11.53 8.52 7.19
CA ASP A 30 11.53 7.71 5.97
C ASP A 30 11.27 6.25 6.33
N VAL A 31 10.28 5.63 5.69
CA VAL A 31 9.94 4.20 5.91
C VAL A 31 11.11 3.25 5.59
N LYS A 32 12.10 3.70 4.81
CA LYS A 32 13.32 2.94 4.52
C LYS A 32 14.25 2.82 5.74
N ASP A 33 14.15 3.74 6.68
CA ASP A 33 14.94 3.72 7.91
C ASP A 33 14.21 2.95 9.02
N ALA A 34 14.59 1.71 9.21
CA ALA A 34 13.99 0.83 10.22
C ALA A 34 14.11 1.38 11.65
N ARG A 35 15.20 2.12 11.97
CA ARG A 35 15.40 2.71 13.31
C ARG A 35 14.45 3.88 13.52
N ALA A 36 14.31 4.75 12.52
CA ALA A 36 13.38 5.88 12.57
C ALA A 36 11.92 5.41 12.67
N VAL A 37 11.55 4.35 11.93
CA VAL A 37 10.21 3.75 12.01
C VAL A 37 9.94 3.16 13.39
N ARG A 38 10.91 2.46 13.99
CA ARG A 38 10.79 1.94 15.36
C ARG A 38 10.64 3.05 16.38
N ALA A 39 11.48 4.09 16.33
CA ALA A 39 11.38 5.24 17.21
C ALA A 39 10.02 5.97 17.09
N ALA A 40 9.47 6.03 15.88
CA ALA A 40 8.14 6.58 15.65
C ALA A 40 7.04 5.71 16.30
N ALA A 41 7.15 4.39 16.24
CA ALA A 41 6.24 3.48 16.92
C ALA A 41 6.34 3.61 18.47
N ASP A 42 7.54 3.80 18.99
CA ASP A 42 7.75 4.03 20.42
C ASP A 42 7.09 5.34 20.89
N GLN A 43 7.25 6.43 20.15
CA GLN A 43 6.55 7.69 20.42
C GLN A 43 5.02 7.55 20.39
N LEU A 44 4.49 6.70 19.49
CA LEU A 44 3.05 6.40 19.48
C LEU A 44 2.61 5.69 20.75
N ARG A 45 3.39 4.72 21.24
CA ARG A 45 3.10 4.01 22.49
C ARG A 45 3.14 4.94 23.68
N GLU A 46 4.15 5.81 23.77
CA GLU A 46 4.24 6.82 24.82
C GLU A 46 3.03 7.76 24.84
N ARG A 47 2.50 8.11 23.65
CA ARG A 47 1.42 9.10 23.53
C ARG A 47 0.02 8.50 23.59
N PHE A 48 -0.17 7.28 23.08
CA PHE A 48 -1.47 6.62 22.89
C PHE A 48 -1.53 5.19 23.45
N GLU A 49 -0.50 4.78 24.22
CA GLU A 49 -0.37 3.50 24.91
C GLU A 49 -0.09 2.31 23.96
N ARG A 50 -0.78 2.20 22.82
CA ARG A 50 -0.65 1.07 21.91
C ARG A 50 -0.96 1.42 20.44
N VAL A 51 -0.59 0.53 19.54
CA VAL A 51 -0.99 0.58 18.14
C VAL A 51 -1.94 -0.57 17.84
N ASP A 52 -3.21 -0.28 17.56
CA ASP A 52 -4.23 -1.31 17.28
C ASP A 52 -4.27 -1.69 15.81
N VAL A 53 -4.08 -0.72 14.93
CA VAL A 53 -4.11 -0.90 13.48
C VAL A 53 -2.89 -0.26 12.85
N LEU A 54 -2.12 -1.03 12.11
CA LEU A 54 -1.09 -0.52 11.22
C LEU A 54 -1.62 -0.48 9.78
N VAL A 55 -1.55 0.68 9.13
CA VAL A 55 -1.81 0.80 7.68
C VAL A 55 -0.50 1.09 6.96
N ALA A 56 0.11 0.06 6.38
CA ALA A 56 1.30 0.17 5.52
C ALA A 56 0.87 0.69 4.13
N ASN A 57 0.80 2.02 4.02
CA ASN A 57 0.32 2.73 2.84
C ASN A 57 1.45 3.38 2.02
N ALA A 58 2.60 3.67 2.62
CA ALA A 58 3.71 4.32 1.94
C ALA A 58 4.08 3.59 0.65
N GLY A 59 4.18 4.34 -0.44
CA GLY A 59 4.50 3.76 -1.73
C GLY A 59 4.81 4.81 -2.78
N ILE A 60 5.69 4.44 -3.69
CA ILE A 60 6.04 5.20 -4.87
C ILE A 60 5.85 4.35 -6.13
N ALA A 61 5.66 5.02 -7.25
CA ALA A 61 5.67 4.39 -8.55
C ALA A 61 6.65 5.16 -9.45
N GLY A 62 7.55 4.43 -10.07
CA GLY A 62 8.42 4.96 -11.13
C GLY A 62 8.01 4.39 -12.47
N THR A 63 8.32 5.08 -13.57
CA THR A 63 8.27 4.49 -14.91
C THR A 63 9.53 3.64 -15.08
N THR A 64 9.37 2.36 -15.42
CA THR A 64 10.48 1.44 -15.72
C THR A 64 10.39 1.05 -17.19
N ASP A 65 11.06 1.79 -18.06
CA ASP A 65 11.21 1.40 -19.46
C ASP A 65 12.29 0.32 -19.57
N ALA A 66 11.96 -0.82 -20.19
CA ALA A 66 12.93 -1.93 -20.34
C ALA A 66 14.14 -1.56 -21.22
N ARG A 67 14.03 -0.50 -22.03
CA ARG A 67 15.12 -0.01 -22.90
C ARG A 67 16.09 0.90 -22.15
N ASP A 68 15.69 1.43 -20.98
CA ASP A 68 16.49 2.31 -20.13
C ASP A 68 16.25 1.96 -18.64
N LEU A 69 16.53 0.71 -18.30
CA LEU A 69 16.29 0.19 -16.97
C LEU A 69 17.42 0.59 -16.02
N GLN A 70 17.10 1.39 -15.01
CA GLN A 70 18.04 1.85 -14.00
C GLN A 70 17.91 1.02 -12.71
N PRO A 71 18.94 0.28 -12.28
CA PRO A 71 18.88 -0.55 -11.07
C PRO A 71 18.53 0.23 -9.80
N ASP A 72 19.04 1.45 -9.66
CA ASP A 72 18.79 2.28 -8.48
C ASP A 72 17.33 2.74 -8.39
N GLU A 73 16.67 3.01 -9.52
CA GLU A 73 15.23 3.32 -9.53
C GLU A 73 14.40 2.12 -9.11
N VAL A 74 14.74 0.92 -9.61
CA VAL A 74 14.09 -0.32 -9.20
C VAL A 74 14.29 -0.56 -7.71
N ALA A 75 15.53 -0.46 -7.22
CA ALA A 75 15.88 -0.62 -5.81
C ALA A 75 15.12 0.38 -4.92
N ASN A 76 15.00 1.64 -5.33
CA ASN A 76 14.25 2.64 -4.57
C ASN A 76 12.77 2.29 -4.45
N VAL A 77 12.13 1.80 -5.52
CA VAL A 77 10.72 1.35 -5.47
C VAL A 77 10.56 0.16 -4.53
N ILE A 78 11.46 -0.83 -4.59
CA ILE A 78 11.44 -2.00 -3.68
C ILE A 78 11.67 -1.57 -2.24
N ASN A 79 12.66 -0.72 -1.99
CA ASN A 79 12.98 -0.25 -0.64
C ASN A 79 11.83 0.51 0.02
N VAL A 80 11.13 1.36 -0.73
CA VAL A 80 9.97 2.09 -0.18
C VAL A 80 8.76 1.17 -0.03
N ASN A 81 8.37 0.46 -1.10
CA ASN A 81 7.09 -0.23 -1.15
C ASN A 81 7.09 -1.56 -0.40
N VAL A 82 8.24 -2.23 -0.31
CA VAL A 82 8.37 -3.55 0.33
C VAL A 82 9.08 -3.43 1.67
N LEU A 83 10.34 -2.98 1.69
CA LEU A 83 11.10 -2.90 2.94
C LEU A 83 10.49 -1.87 3.89
N GLY A 84 9.94 -0.76 3.39
CA GLY A 84 9.21 0.20 4.23
C GLY A 84 7.99 -0.41 4.91
N ALA A 85 7.25 -1.28 4.22
CA ALA A 85 6.14 -2.03 4.83
C ALA A 85 6.64 -3.05 5.87
N VAL A 86 7.74 -3.77 5.57
CA VAL A 86 8.39 -4.71 6.51
C VAL A 86 8.85 -3.98 7.76
N ASN A 87 9.54 -2.84 7.63
CA ASN A 87 9.99 -2.02 8.75
C ASN A 87 8.81 -1.59 9.64
N SER A 88 7.69 -1.19 9.02
CA SER A 88 6.48 -0.79 9.74
C SER A 88 5.86 -1.96 10.51
N VAL A 89 5.76 -3.14 9.88
CA VAL A 89 5.25 -4.35 10.53
C VAL A 89 6.13 -4.76 11.70
N THR A 90 7.45 -4.82 11.51
CA THR A 90 8.38 -5.25 12.57
C THR A 90 8.41 -4.33 13.77
N ALA A 91 8.04 -3.05 13.59
CA ALA A 91 7.95 -2.09 14.69
C ALA A 91 6.74 -2.30 15.60
N VAL A 92 5.65 -2.94 15.13
CA VAL A 92 4.39 -3.05 15.91
C VAL A 92 3.94 -4.48 16.16
N LEU A 93 4.31 -5.43 15.30
CA LEU A 93 3.82 -6.81 15.34
C LEU A 93 4.14 -7.55 16.64
N PRO A 94 5.36 -7.47 17.24
CA PRO A 94 5.67 -8.22 18.47
C PRO A 94 4.66 -7.96 19.59
N GLU A 95 4.30 -6.70 19.81
CA GLU A 95 3.36 -6.30 20.84
C GLU A 95 1.91 -6.70 20.51
N MET A 96 1.51 -6.63 19.22
CA MET A 96 0.21 -7.14 18.79
C MET A 96 0.06 -8.65 19.06
N VAL A 97 1.12 -9.43 18.80
CA VAL A 97 1.13 -10.86 19.05
C VAL A 97 1.10 -11.18 20.57
N GLU A 98 1.87 -10.45 21.38
CA GLU A 98 1.90 -10.62 22.83
C GLU A 98 0.52 -10.41 23.46
N ARG A 99 -0.17 -9.32 23.09
CA ARG A 99 -1.51 -9.02 23.61
C ARG A 99 -2.64 -9.77 22.89
N LYS A 100 -2.32 -10.54 21.83
CA LYS A 100 -3.27 -11.29 21.00
C LYS A 100 -4.37 -10.42 20.37
N GLU A 101 -4.04 -9.22 20.00
CA GLU A 101 -4.97 -8.25 19.42
C GLU A 101 -4.22 -7.27 18.51
N GLY A 102 -4.74 -7.09 17.29
CA GLY A 102 -4.22 -6.11 16.34
C GLY A 102 -4.71 -6.34 14.92
N GLN A 103 -4.38 -5.38 14.05
CA GLN A 103 -4.63 -5.52 12.62
C GLN A 103 -3.49 -4.92 11.80
N LEU A 104 -2.95 -5.72 10.90
CA LEU A 104 -2.00 -5.29 9.87
C LEU A 104 -2.74 -5.08 8.56
N VAL A 105 -2.65 -3.89 7.99
CA VAL A 105 -3.25 -3.55 6.70
C VAL A 105 -2.16 -3.14 5.73
N VAL A 106 -2.18 -3.65 4.51
CA VAL A 106 -1.32 -3.16 3.44
C VAL A 106 -2.15 -2.62 2.27
N ILE A 107 -1.76 -1.46 1.78
CA ILE A 107 -2.29 -0.91 0.54
C ILE A 107 -1.41 -1.36 -0.63
N SER A 108 -1.84 -2.45 -1.27
CA SER A 108 -1.22 -3.00 -2.45
C SER A 108 -1.76 -2.32 -3.74
N SER A 109 -2.06 -3.06 -4.77
CA SER A 109 -2.66 -2.57 -6.04
C SER A 109 -3.17 -3.75 -6.86
N LEU A 110 -4.11 -3.52 -7.76
CA LEU A 110 -4.45 -4.48 -8.82
C LEU A 110 -3.24 -4.77 -9.75
N ALA A 111 -2.25 -3.89 -9.80
CA ALA A 111 -0.98 -4.12 -10.49
C ALA A 111 -0.12 -5.24 -9.87
N ALA A 112 -0.48 -5.75 -8.69
CA ALA A 112 0.16 -6.91 -8.07
C ALA A 112 -0.15 -8.23 -8.79
N TYR A 113 -1.26 -8.30 -9.51
CA TYR A 113 -1.73 -9.54 -10.10
C TYR A 113 -1.01 -9.92 -11.40
N ARG A 114 -0.59 -8.95 -12.21
CA ARG A 114 0.14 -9.21 -13.47
C ARG A 114 0.98 -7.99 -13.87
N GLY A 115 2.12 -8.24 -14.57
CA GLY A 115 3.00 -7.17 -15.04
C GLY A 115 2.33 -6.27 -16.07
N LEU A 116 2.57 -4.96 -15.96
CA LEU A 116 2.06 -3.94 -16.88
C LEU A 116 3.23 -3.26 -17.60
N PRO A 117 3.06 -2.81 -18.84
CA PRO A 117 4.09 -2.07 -19.57
C PRO A 117 4.60 -0.87 -18.75
N LYS A 118 5.90 -0.58 -18.86
CA LYS A 118 6.60 0.51 -18.19
C LYS A 118 6.39 0.58 -16.65
N SER A 119 6.04 -0.56 -16.02
CA SER A 119 5.67 -0.62 -14.60
C SER A 119 6.35 -1.76 -13.85
N ALA A 120 7.45 -2.31 -14.38
CA ALA A 120 8.07 -3.53 -13.85
C ALA A 120 8.37 -3.44 -12.34
N ALA A 121 9.11 -2.42 -11.90
CA ALA A 121 9.45 -2.23 -10.49
C ALA A 121 8.21 -2.08 -9.59
N TYR A 122 7.21 -1.32 -10.04
CA TYR A 122 5.97 -1.13 -9.29
C TYR A 122 5.17 -2.41 -9.16
N CYS A 123 4.93 -3.12 -10.29
CA CYS A 123 4.21 -4.40 -10.28
C CYS A 123 4.92 -5.43 -9.40
N ALA A 124 6.25 -5.56 -9.54
CA ALA A 124 7.06 -6.45 -8.70
C ALA A 124 6.93 -6.11 -7.22
N SER A 125 7.02 -4.81 -6.85
CA SER A 125 6.92 -4.37 -5.46
C SER A 125 5.53 -4.67 -4.86
N LYS A 126 4.44 -4.45 -5.63
CA LYS A 126 3.07 -4.70 -5.16
C LYS A 126 2.75 -6.20 -5.09
N ALA A 127 3.31 -7.01 -5.99
CA ALA A 127 3.25 -8.45 -5.90
C ALA A 127 4.00 -8.98 -4.66
N ALA A 128 5.24 -8.52 -4.46
CA ALA A 128 6.07 -8.91 -3.33
C ALA A 128 5.41 -8.56 -1.98
N VAL A 129 4.92 -7.33 -1.80
CA VAL A 129 4.26 -6.94 -0.54
C VAL A 129 2.95 -7.69 -0.32
N SER A 130 2.22 -8.02 -1.38
CA SER A 130 0.99 -8.83 -1.26
C SER A 130 1.31 -10.24 -0.79
N ALA A 131 2.29 -10.90 -1.39
CA ALA A 131 2.74 -12.24 -0.99
C ALA A 131 3.28 -12.25 0.45
N PHE A 132 4.05 -11.23 0.83
CA PHE A 132 4.56 -11.08 2.20
C PHE A 132 3.42 -11.00 3.24
N PHE A 133 2.42 -10.14 3.01
CA PHE A 133 1.27 -10.03 3.91
C PHE A 133 0.36 -11.26 3.87
N GLU A 134 0.29 -11.96 2.74
CA GLU A 134 -0.43 -13.23 2.64
C GLU A 134 0.21 -14.31 3.52
N SER A 135 1.52 -14.43 3.50
CA SER A 135 2.29 -15.31 4.40
C SER A 135 2.04 -14.95 5.87
N LEU A 136 2.20 -13.68 6.24
CA LEU A 136 1.89 -13.23 7.60
C LEU A 136 0.47 -13.58 8.03
N ARG A 137 -0.51 -13.46 7.14
CA ARG A 137 -1.91 -13.81 7.43
C ARG A 137 -2.09 -15.29 7.78
N VAL A 138 -1.30 -16.16 7.13
CA VAL A 138 -1.31 -17.61 7.44
C VAL A 138 -0.64 -17.88 8.77
N ASP A 139 0.55 -17.32 9.00
CA ASP A 139 1.34 -17.52 10.21
C ASP A 139 0.63 -16.97 11.46
N LEU A 140 -0.07 -15.84 11.32
CA LEU A 140 -0.75 -15.16 12.43
C LEU A 140 -2.18 -15.67 12.69
N LYS A 141 -2.62 -16.75 12.04
CA LYS A 141 -4.01 -17.25 12.13
C LYS A 141 -4.52 -17.49 13.54
N SER A 142 -3.63 -17.89 14.46
CA SER A 142 -3.97 -18.18 15.86
C SER A 142 -3.43 -17.12 16.85
N SER A 143 -2.86 -16.04 16.35
CA SER A 143 -2.22 -15.02 17.21
C SER A 143 -3.17 -13.93 17.69
N GLY A 144 -4.42 -13.87 17.19
CA GLY A 144 -5.34 -12.76 17.46
C GLY A 144 -5.06 -11.50 16.61
N VAL A 145 -4.07 -11.55 15.71
CA VAL A 145 -3.73 -10.44 14.80
C VAL A 145 -4.32 -10.67 13.42
N ASP A 146 -5.18 -9.79 12.97
CA ASP A 146 -5.76 -9.84 11.63
C ASP A 146 -4.82 -9.22 10.58
N VAL A 147 -4.87 -9.76 9.36
CA VAL A 147 -4.12 -9.21 8.23
C VAL A 147 -5.05 -8.94 7.05
N SER A 148 -5.03 -7.70 6.57
CA SER A 148 -5.84 -7.20 5.45
C SER A 148 -4.96 -6.76 4.29
N ILE A 149 -5.22 -7.29 3.09
CA ILE A 149 -4.53 -6.89 1.86
C ILE A 149 -5.53 -6.18 0.97
N ILE A 150 -5.29 -4.90 0.70
CA ILE A 150 -6.19 -4.07 -0.10
C ILE A 150 -5.55 -3.82 -1.47
N HIS A 151 -6.28 -4.14 -2.53
CA HIS A 151 -5.84 -3.97 -3.92
C HIS A 151 -6.70 -2.91 -4.63
N PRO A 152 -6.38 -1.62 -4.51
CA PRO A 152 -7.05 -0.59 -5.29
C PRO A 152 -6.72 -0.70 -6.78
N GLY A 153 -7.68 -0.25 -7.62
CA GLY A 153 -7.42 0.11 -9.01
C GLY A 153 -6.87 1.53 -9.11
N PHE A 154 -7.28 2.24 -10.15
CA PHE A 154 -6.87 3.62 -10.37
C PHE A 154 -7.68 4.57 -9.47
N ILE A 155 -6.97 5.46 -8.76
CA ILE A 155 -7.53 6.48 -7.89
C ILE A 155 -6.93 7.82 -8.32
N LYS A 156 -7.73 8.87 -8.40
CA LYS A 156 -7.25 10.24 -8.65
C LYS A 156 -6.38 10.71 -7.49
N THR A 157 -5.09 10.78 -7.72
CA THR A 157 -4.07 11.20 -6.77
C THR A 157 -2.91 11.85 -7.54
N PRO A 158 -1.97 12.54 -6.89
CA PRO A 158 -0.76 13.01 -7.57
C PRO A 158 0.01 11.90 -8.32
N LEU A 159 -0.13 10.63 -7.89
CA LEU A 159 0.50 9.48 -8.54
C LEU A 159 -0.09 9.17 -9.93
N THR A 160 -1.35 9.55 -10.18
CA THR A 160 -2.11 9.28 -11.41
C THR A 160 -2.35 10.54 -12.25
N ALA A 161 -1.96 11.70 -11.75
CA ALA A 161 -2.21 12.99 -12.40
C ALA A 161 -1.64 13.05 -13.83
N GLY A 162 -2.43 13.65 -14.74
CA GLY A 162 -2.07 13.83 -16.16
C GLY A 162 -2.28 12.59 -17.05
N ARG A 163 -2.82 11.49 -16.50
CA ARG A 163 -3.02 10.22 -17.23
C ARG A 163 -4.43 9.65 -17.07
N GLU A 164 -5.34 10.45 -16.56
CA GLU A 164 -6.70 10.04 -16.17
C GLU A 164 -7.48 9.42 -17.33
N ALA A 165 -7.34 9.99 -18.53
CA ALA A 165 -8.03 9.53 -19.74
C ALA A 165 -7.68 8.09 -20.16
N GLN A 166 -6.53 7.56 -19.71
CA GLN A 166 -6.03 6.23 -20.03
C GLN A 166 -6.40 5.18 -18.97
N MET A 167 -6.99 5.61 -17.84
CA MET A 167 -7.23 4.77 -16.68
C MET A 167 -8.69 4.32 -16.58
N PRO A 168 -9.00 3.07 -16.94
CA PRO A 168 -10.37 2.58 -16.86
C PRO A 168 -10.82 2.49 -15.40
N TYR A 169 -12.08 2.85 -15.16
CA TYR A 169 -12.70 2.81 -13.83
C TYR A 169 -11.94 3.66 -12.79
N LEU A 170 -11.40 4.80 -13.22
CA LEU A 170 -10.77 5.76 -12.33
C LEU A 170 -11.76 6.22 -11.26
N MET A 171 -11.34 6.18 -10.00
CA MET A 171 -12.18 6.54 -8.86
C MET A 171 -11.76 7.87 -8.25
N GLU A 172 -12.72 8.61 -7.72
CA GLU A 172 -12.44 9.76 -6.86
C GLU A 172 -11.78 9.30 -5.56
N LEU A 173 -10.93 10.16 -4.99
CA LEU A 173 -10.16 9.86 -3.79
C LEU A 173 -11.06 9.49 -2.60
N ASP A 174 -12.10 10.28 -2.35
CA ASP A 174 -13.01 10.08 -1.22
C ASP A 174 -13.78 8.76 -1.30
N ASP A 175 -14.21 8.37 -2.52
CA ASP A 175 -14.87 7.07 -2.74
C ASP A 175 -13.93 5.91 -2.46
N ALA A 176 -12.68 6.02 -2.88
CA ALA A 176 -11.67 5.01 -2.62
C ALA A 176 -11.35 4.91 -1.13
N VAL A 177 -11.18 6.04 -0.45
CA VAL A 177 -10.93 6.11 1.01
C VAL A 177 -12.08 5.48 1.79
N ARG A 178 -13.36 5.81 1.48
CA ARG A 178 -14.51 5.16 2.12
C ARG A 178 -14.49 3.65 1.98
N LYS A 179 -14.13 3.13 0.79
CA LYS A 179 -14.02 1.68 0.57
C LYS A 179 -12.89 1.04 1.37
N ILE A 180 -11.75 1.71 1.48
CA ILE A 180 -10.59 1.25 2.27
C ILE A 180 -10.97 1.20 3.74
N ILE A 181 -11.52 2.28 4.29
CA ILE A 181 -11.96 2.34 5.70
C ILE A 181 -12.96 1.21 6.00
N SER A 182 -13.99 1.06 5.18
CA SER A 182 -14.98 -0.02 5.36
C SER A 182 -14.37 -1.42 5.28
N ALA A 183 -13.31 -1.61 4.48
CA ALA A 183 -12.61 -2.90 4.41
C ALA A 183 -11.78 -3.16 5.68
N ILE A 184 -11.16 -2.13 6.25
CA ILE A 184 -10.40 -2.18 7.51
C ILE A 184 -11.34 -2.48 8.68
N GLU A 185 -12.41 -1.72 8.84
CA GLU A 185 -13.41 -1.91 9.91
C GLU A 185 -14.03 -3.32 9.90
N LYS A 186 -14.32 -3.85 8.70
CA LYS A 186 -14.84 -5.21 8.50
C LYS A 186 -13.76 -6.29 8.52
N ARG A 187 -12.53 -5.97 8.82
CA ARG A 187 -11.37 -6.87 8.86
C ARG A 187 -11.29 -7.79 7.64
N LYS A 188 -11.55 -7.24 6.43
CA LYS A 188 -11.52 -8.03 5.19
C LYS A 188 -10.11 -8.53 4.92
N LYS A 189 -9.94 -9.84 4.79
CA LYS A 189 -8.64 -10.48 4.54
C LYS A 189 -8.02 -10.06 3.22
N VAL A 190 -8.84 -9.99 2.16
CA VAL A 190 -8.44 -9.50 0.83
C VAL A 190 -9.59 -8.66 0.27
N TYR A 191 -9.28 -7.46 -0.19
CA TYR A 191 -10.28 -6.58 -0.81
C TYR A 191 -9.70 -5.90 -2.05
N ALA A 192 -10.30 -6.17 -3.21
CA ALA A 192 -9.93 -5.61 -4.51
C ALA A 192 -11.08 -4.78 -5.07
N PHE A 193 -10.81 -3.56 -5.50
CA PHE A 193 -11.81 -2.63 -6.03
C PHE A 193 -11.23 -1.68 -7.10
N PRO A 194 -12.06 -1.09 -7.99
CA PRO A 194 -13.47 -1.41 -8.19
C PRO A 194 -13.65 -2.85 -8.73
N TRP A 195 -14.77 -3.48 -8.43
CA TRP A 195 -14.97 -4.91 -8.71
C TRP A 195 -14.87 -5.24 -10.21
N GLN A 196 -15.28 -4.31 -11.08
CA GLN A 196 -15.20 -4.46 -12.53
C GLN A 196 -13.74 -4.65 -12.98
N LEU A 197 -12.86 -3.73 -12.58
CA LEU A 197 -11.44 -3.80 -12.92
C LEU A 197 -10.77 -5.01 -12.26
N ALA A 198 -11.11 -5.29 -11.00
CA ALA A 198 -10.60 -6.45 -10.29
C ALA A 198 -10.95 -7.78 -10.99
N SER A 199 -12.17 -7.90 -11.53
CA SER A 199 -12.60 -9.07 -12.31
C SER A 199 -11.85 -9.21 -13.63
N ILE A 200 -11.66 -8.10 -14.35
CA ILE A 200 -10.88 -8.08 -15.59
C ILE A 200 -9.43 -8.52 -15.33
N VAL A 201 -8.80 -7.98 -14.29
CA VAL A 201 -7.40 -8.31 -13.95
C VAL A 201 -7.26 -9.77 -13.51
N ARG A 202 -8.22 -10.29 -12.73
CA ARG A 202 -8.23 -11.72 -12.36
C ARG A 202 -8.42 -12.64 -13.58
N ALA A 203 -9.30 -12.29 -14.50
CA ALA A 203 -9.43 -13.03 -15.76
C ALA A 203 -8.13 -12.98 -16.58
N ALA A 204 -7.46 -11.82 -16.60
CA ALA A 204 -6.17 -11.67 -17.27
C ALA A 204 -5.06 -12.56 -16.69
N MET A 205 -5.11 -12.94 -15.40
CA MET A 205 -4.15 -13.89 -14.82
C MET A 205 -4.21 -15.27 -15.46
N LEU A 206 -5.40 -15.70 -15.86
CA LEU A 206 -5.62 -17.00 -16.51
C LEU A 206 -5.35 -16.98 -18.02
N MET A 207 -5.10 -15.81 -18.58
CA MET A 207 -4.90 -15.65 -20.02
C MET A 207 -3.53 -16.21 -20.45
N PRO A 208 -3.44 -17.00 -21.53
CA PRO A 208 -2.16 -17.44 -22.10
C PRO A 208 -1.26 -16.26 -22.45
N VAL A 209 0.04 -16.42 -22.21
CA VAL A 209 1.04 -15.34 -22.36
C VAL A 209 0.98 -14.64 -23.72
N PRO A 210 0.93 -15.36 -24.89
CA PRO A 210 0.91 -14.68 -26.19
C PRO A 210 -0.32 -13.78 -26.40
N LEU A 211 -1.47 -14.19 -25.84
CA LEU A 211 -2.70 -13.41 -25.93
C LEU A 211 -2.64 -12.17 -25.03
N TYR A 212 -2.13 -12.34 -23.80
CA TYR A 212 -1.92 -11.23 -22.88
C TYR A 212 -0.99 -10.19 -23.48
N ASP A 213 0.17 -10.59 -23.98
CA ASP A 213 1.18 -9.70 -24.56
C ASP A 213 0.61 -8.91 -25.74
N ARG A 214 -0.15 -9.58 -26.62
CA ARG A 214 -0.78 -8.93 -27.77
C ARG A 214 -1.79 -7.85 -27.37
N ILE A 215 -2.51 -8.05 -26.25
CA ILE A 215 -3.52 -7.10 -25.77
C ILE A 215 -2.86 -5.96 -25.01
N ILE A 216 -1.93 -6.29 -24.09
CA ILE A 216 -1.42 -5.31 -23.15
C ILE A 216 -0.32 -4.43 -23.75
N SER A 217 0.44 -4.93 -24.74
CA SER A 217 1.49 -4.15 -25.42
C SER A 217 0.96 -2.91 -26.15
N LYS A 218 -0.33 -2.91 -26.48
CA LYS A 218 -1.02 -1.77 -27.11
C LYS A 218 -1.51 -0.73 -26.11
N ARG A 219 -1.36 -1.00 -24.79
CA ARG A 219 -1.83 -0.13 -23.71
C ARG A 219 -0.65 0.30 -22.86
N SER A 220 -0.31 1.57 -22.93
CA SER A 220 0.62 2.17 -21.97
C SER A 220 -0.17 3.04 -21.02
N TYR A 221 -0.08 2.77 -19.72
CA TYR A 221 -0.67 3.60 -18.66
C TYR A 221 0.35 4.58 -18.07
N ARG A 222 1.55 4.69 -18.71
CA ARG A 222 2.68 5.48 -18.23
C ARG A 222 3.46 6.14 -19.37
N GLU A 223 2.78 6.78 -20.27
CA GLU A 223 3.38 7.71 -21.27
C GLU A 223 3.22 9.14 -20.83
#